data_9fbebeb236b4ba46fd58f3798d69e538
#
_entry.id   9fbebeb236b4ba46fd58f3798d69e538
#
_cell.length_a   1.000
_cell.length_b   1.000
_cell.length_c   1.000
_cell.angle_alpha   90.00
_cell.angle_beta   90.00
_cell.angle_gamma   90.00
#
_symmetry.space_group_name_H-M   'P 1'
#
loop_
_entity.id
_entity.type
_entity.pdbx_description
1 polymer ?
#
loop_
_entity_poly.entity_id
_entity_poly.type
_entity_poly.pdbx_seq_one_letter_code
_entity_poly.pdbx_strand_id
1 'polypeptide(L)'
;MSAGTAPIAFARSHAAERDEIVVAQLPREARDVLALVHAGGPFRFERDGVTFGNRERSLPPRGRGYYHEYTVATPGERTRGARRIVCGGPRRTPEVCYYSDDHYASFRRIRE
;
A
#
# COMPACT_ATOMS: atom_id res chain seq x y z
N MET A 1 8.10 -3.73 38.12
CA MET A 1 7.47 -4.05 37.24
C MET A 1 7.87 -3.69 35.98
N SER A 2 8.15 -4.33 35.22
CA SER A 2 8.59 -3.99 34.09
C SER A 2 7.60 -4.06 33.14
N ALA A 3 7.41 -3.11 32.51
CA ALA A 3 6.60 -3.14 31.52
C ALA A 3 7.03 -4.01 30.51
N GLY A 4 6.67 -4.98 30.36
CA GLY A 4 7.01 -5.78 29.33
C GLY A 4 7.14 -5.05 28.09
N THR A 5 8.23 -4.99 27.59
CA THR A 5 8.45 -4.39 26.40
C THR A 5 7.85 -5.19 25.34
N ALA A 6 7.00 -4.65 24.62
CA ALA A 6 6.46 -5.28 23.46
C ALA A 6 7.60 -5.67 22.56
N PRO A 7 7.53 -6.81 21.95
CA PRO A 7 8.56 -7.22 21.03
C PRO A 7 8.70 -6.19 19.92
N ILE A 8 9.90 -5.71 19.77
CA ILE A 8 10.17 -4.72 18.74
C ILE A 8 9.86 -5.30 17.36
N ALA A 9 10.13 -6.57 17.15
CA ALA A 9 9.86 -7.19 15.88
C ALA A 9 8.36 -7.20 15.56
N PHE A 10 7.53 -7.47 16.56
CA PHE A 10 6.09 -7.44 16.36
C PHE A 10 5.64 -6.01 16.05
N ALA A 11 6.11 -5.04 16.82
CA ALA A 11 5.75 -3.67 16.57
C ALA A 11 6.19 -3.22 15.17
N ARG A 12 7.34 -3.68 14.74
CA ARG A 12 7.84 -3.30 13.43
C ARG A 12 7.03 -3.92 12.31
N SER A 13 6.62 -5.19 12.44
CA SER A 13 5.86 -5.83 11.39
C SER A 13 4.46 -5.26 11.26
N HIS A 14 3.97 -4.57 12.27
CA HIS A 14 2.64 -3.97 12.20
C HIS A 14 2.69 -2.45 12.16
N ALA A 15 3.85 -1.89 11.84
CA ALA A 15 4.01 -0.43 11.84
C ALA A 15 3.07 0.24 10.83
N ALA A 16 2.83 -0.41 9.69
CA ALA A 16 1.98 0.16 8.65
C ALA A 16 0.53 0.31 9.11
N GLU A 17 0.09 -0.54 10.03
CA GLU A 17 -1.28 -0.44 10.54
C GLU A 17 -1.46 0.75 11.45
N ARG A 18 -0.40 1.20 12.08
CA ARG A 18 -0.48 2.33 13.01
C ARG A 18 -0.16 3.65 12.35
N ASP A 19 0.51 3.62 11.20
CA ASP A 19 0.85 4.82 10.48
C ASP A 19 -0.20 5.00 9.38
N GLU A 20 -1.02 6.01 9.50
CA GLU A 20 -2.17 6.19 8.62
C GLU A 20 -2.11 7.49 7.85
N ILE A 21 -2.79 7.52 6.71
CA ILE A 21 -2.96 8.74 5.94
C ILE A 21 -4.41 8.75 5.43
N VAL A 22 -5.10 9.87 5.62
CA VAL A 22 -6.47 9.96 5.11
C VAL A 22 -6.43 10.24 3.60
N VAL A 23 -7.45 9.79 2.91
CA VAL A 23 -7.52 9.93 1.45
C VAL A 23 -7.29 11.38 1.01
N ALA A 24 -7.87 12.32 1.72
CA ALA A 24 -7.74 13.73 1.35
C ALA A 24 -6.30 14.23 1.39
N GLN A 25 -5.43 13.56 2.13
CA GLN A 25 -4.02 13.95 2.22
C GLN A 25 -3.12 13.25 1.23
N LEU A 26 -3.66 12.27 0.50
CA LEU A 26 -2.88 11.60 -0.53
C LEU A 26 -2.60 12.55 -1.69
N PRO A 27 -1.48 12.37 -2.39
CA PRO A 27 -1.30 13.08 -3.65
C PRO A 27 -2.46 12.77 -4.59
N ARG A 28 -2.79 13.72 -5.45
CA ARG A 28 -3.89 13.55 -6.39
C ARG A 28 -3.75 12.27 -7.20
N GLU A 29 -2.53 11.97 -7.65
CA GLU A 29 -2.29 10.79 -8.46
C GLU A 29 -2.61 9.50 -7.69
N ALA A 30 -2.38 9.50 -6.38
CA ALA A 30 -2.72 8.35 -5.56
C ALA A 30 -4.24 8.21 -5.40
N ARG A 31 -4.94 9.34 -5.23
CA ARG A 31 -6.39 9.30 -5.16
C ARG A 31 -6.99 8.77 -6.46
N ASP A 32 -6.42 9.17 -7.61
CA ASP A 32 -6.89 8.71 -8.91
C ASP A 32 -6.71 7.21 -9.05
N VAL A 33 -5.57 6.68 -8.61
CA VAL A 33 -5.31 5.25 -8.68
C VAL A 33 -6.26 4.49 -7.76
N LEU A 34 -6.50 5.01 -6.57
CA LEU A 34 -7.41 4.35 -5.64
C LEU A 34 -8.82 4.24 -6.26
N ALA A 35 -9.27 5.29 -6.94
CA ALA A 35 -10.55 5.23 -7.64
C ALA A 35 -10.54 4.19 -8.76
N LEU A 36 -9.42 4.05 -9.47
CA LEU A 36 -9.31 3.04 -10.51
C LEU A 36 -9.32 1.63 -9.93
N VAL A 37 -8.74 1.42 -8.76
CA VAL A 37 -8.80 0.12 -8.10
C VAL A 37 -10.26 -0.29 -7.90
N HIS A 38 -11.07 0.62 -7.39
CA HIS A 38 -12.50 0.33 -7.18
C HIS A 38 -13.27 0.16 -8.50
N ALA A 39 -12.82 0.82 -9.56
CA ALA A 39 -13.47 0.71 -10.86
C ALA A 39 -13.00 -0.51 -11.66
N GLY A 40 -11.91 -1.12 -11.27
CA GLY A 40 -11.36 -2.26 -12.00
C GLY A 40 -10.44 -1.86 -13.15
N GLY A 41 -9.94 -0.65 -13.16
CA GLY A 41 -9.09 -0.12 -14.22
C GLY A 41 -9.85 0.76 -15.19
N PRO A 42 -9.26 1.06 -16.34
CA PRO A 42 -7.98 0.56 -16.83
C PRO A 42 -6.81 1.23 -16.12
N PHE A 43 -5.73 0.46 -15.97
CA PHE A 43 -4.54 0.97 -15.31
C PHE A 43 -3.49 1.38 -16.33
N ARG A 44 -2.65 2.34 -15.94
CA ARG A 44 -1.69 2.93 -16.85
C ARG A 44 -0.48 2.04 -17.12
N PHE A 45 -0.06 1.26 -16.12
CA PHE A 45 1.15 0.47 -16.23
C PHE A 45 0.83 -1.02 -16.26
N GLU A 46 1.63 -1.76 -17.03
CA GLU A 46 1.40 -3.20 -17.16
C GLU A 46 1.47 -3.94 -15.84
N ARG A 47 2.31 -3.46 -14.94
CA ARG A 47 2.47 -4.15 -13.66
C ARG A 47 1.36 -3.85 -12.66
N ASP A 48 0.46 -2.95 -13.00
CA ASP A 48 -0.60 -2.61 -12.07
C ASP A 48 -1.53 -3.79 -11.87
N GLY A 49 -1.78 -4.12 -10.60
CA GLY A 49 -2.63 -5.25 -10.25
C GLY A 49 -1.90 -6.57 -10.03
N VAL A 50 -0.57 -6.61 -10.23
CA VAL A 50 0.15 -7.86 -9.97
C VAL A 50 0.24 -8.11 -8.46
N THR A 51 0.44 -9.36 -8.10
CA THR A 51 0.55 -9.75 -6.71
C THR A 51 1.78 -9.10 -6.06
N PHE A 52 1.58 -8.52 -4.89
CA PHE A 52 2.66 -7.99 -4.07
C PHE A 52 3.01 -9.04 -3.01
N GLY A 53 4.27 -9.47 -2.99
CA GLY A 53 4.67 -10.61 -2.17
C GLY A 53 4.88 -10.33 -0.69
N ASN A 54 4.98 -9.06 -0.29
CA ASN A 54 5.20 -8.68 1.11
C ASN A 54 6.43 -9.37 1.70
N ARG A 55 7.49 -9.46 0.90
CA ARG A 55 8.69 -10.22 1.31
C ARG A 55 9.37 -9.63 2.53
N GLU A 56 9.33 -8.30 2.67
CA GLU A 56 9.95 -7.64 3.80
C GLU A 56 9.04 -7.64 5.03
N ARG A 57 7.84 -8.17 4.90
CA ARG A 57 6.88 -8.25 6.00
C ARG A 57 6.54 -6.90 6.59
N SER A 58 6.57 -5.86 5.77
CA SER A 58 6.19 -4.52 6.20
C SER A 58 4.69 -4.40 6.42
N LEU A 59 3.91 -5.24 5.76
CA LEU A 59 2.46 -5.29 5.91
C LEU A 59 2.08 -6.53 6.72
N PRO A 60 0.90 -6.55 7.32
CA PRO A 60 0.46 -7.73 8.08
C PRO A 60 0.51 -8.98 7.22
N PRO A 61 0.96 -10.12 7.77
CA PRO A 61 1.07 -11.35 7.00
C PRO A 61 -0.30 -11.88 6.59
N ARG A 62 -0.42 -12.23 5.33
CA ARG A 62 -1.66 -12.79 4.79
C ARG A 62 -1.29 -13.87 3.77
N GLY A 63 -2.27 -14.62 3.35
CA GLY A 63 -2.06 -15.69 2.40
C GLY A 63 -1.55 -15.19 1.06
N ARG A 64 -0.96 -16.11 0.30
CA ARG A 64 -0.43 -15.78 -1.02
C ARG A 64 -1.55 -15.22 -1.90
N GLY A 65 -1.24 -14.17 -2.64
CA GLY A 65 -2.20 -13.56 -3.54
C GLY A 65 -3.13 -12.56 -2.90
N TYR A 66 -3.00 -12.33 -1.60
CA TYR A 66 -3.88 -11.39 -0.91
C TYR A 66 -3.63 -9.94 -1.33
N TYR A 67 -2.36 -9.54 -1.48
CA TYR A 67 -2.01 -8.16 -1.81
C TYR A 67 -1.74 -7.99 -3.30
N HIS A 68 -2.14 -6.83 -3.83
CA HIS A 68 -1.86 -6.43 -5.22
C HIS A 68 -1.30 -5.03 -5.21
N GLU A 69 -0.35 -4.75 -6.11
CA GLU A 69 0.32 -3.45 -6.16
C GLU A 69 -0.11 -2.64 -7.35
N TYR A 70 -0.06 -1.32 -7.20
CA TYR A 70 -0.42 -0.38 -8.24
C TYR A 70 0.56 0.77 -8.24
N THR A 71 0.88 1.29 -9.42
CA THR A 71 1.80 2.42 -9.57
C THR A 71 1.05 3.72 -9.41
N VAL A 72 1.63 4.64 -8.64
CA VAL A 72 1.13 6.01 -8.52
C VAL A 72 2.12 6.88 -9.27
N ALA A 73 1.68 7.54 -10.34
CA ALA A 73 2.57 8.35 -11.16
C ALA A 73 3.15 9.50 -10.34
N THR A 74 4.42 9.79 -10.58
CA THR A 74 5.09 10.93 -9.98
C THR A 74 5.17 12.01 -11.05
N PRO A 75 4.62 13.22 -10.82
CA PRO A 75 4.68 14.27 -11.82
C PRO A 75 6.11 14.56 -12.24
N GLY A 76 6.33 14.63 -13.54
CA GLY A 76 7.66 14.89 -14.08
C GLY A 76 8.55 13.69 -14.25
N GLU A 77 8.14 12.52 -13.75
CA GLU A 77 8.93 11.31 -13.91
C GLU A 77 8.53 10.56 -15.16
N ARG A 78 9.51 10.14 -15.93
CA ARG A 78 9.25 9.32 -17.11
C ARG A 78 9.08 7.86 -16.76
N THR A 79 9.75 7.41 -15.70
CA THR A 79 9.67 6.02 -15.26
C THR A 79 8.49 5.87 -14.33
N ARG A 80 8.32 4.65 -13.80
CA ARG A 80 7.25 4.41 -12.84
C ARG A 80 7.45 5.18 -11.54
N GLY A 81 8.69 5.63 -11.27
CA GLY A 81 8.98 6.30 -10.01
C GLY A 81 8.88 5.36 -8.82
N ALA A 82 8.75 5.94 -7.63
CA ALA A 82 8.79 5.16 -6.38
C ALA A 82 7.46 5.07 -5.65
N ARG A 83 6.41 5.70 -6.14
CA ARG A 83 5.13 5.75 -5.42
C ARG A 83 4.25 4.57 -5.79
N ARG A 84 3.65 3.94 -4.77
CA ARG A 84 2.82 2.75 -4.98
C ARG A 84 1.62 2.75 -4.05
N ILE A 85 0.56 2.04 -4.47
CA ILE A 85 -0.52 1.64 -3.57
C ILE A 85 -0.51 0.13 -3.56
N VAL A 86 -0.66 -0.47 -2.38
CA VAL A 86 -0.82 -1.91 -2.22
C VAL A 86 -2.13 -2.14 -1.51
N CYS A 87 -3.01 -2.91 -2.13
CA CYS A 87 -4.32 -3.20 -1.55
C CYS A 87 -4.45 -4.70 -1.29
N GLY A 88 -5.14 -5.05 -0.21
CA GLY A 88 -5.38 -6.44 0.15
C GLY A 88 -6.85 -6.77 0.11
N GLY A 89 -7.17 -8.00 -0.27
CA GLY A 89 -8.55 -8.46 -0.39
C GLY A 89 -9.00 -8.54 -1.83
N PRO A 90 -10.31 -8.61 -2.05
CA PRO A 90 -10.84 -8.67 -3.42
C PRO A 90 -10.40 -7.46 -4.23
N ARG A 91 -10.14 -7.67 -5.52
CA ARG A 91 -9.50 -6.64 -6.34
C ARG A 91 -10.26 -5.33 -6.41
N ARG A 92 -11.58 -5.37 -6.55
CA ARG A 92 -12.36 -4.15 -6.72
C ARG A 92 -13.01 -3.67 -5.43
N THR A 93 -12.97 -4.50 -4.39
CA THR A 93 -13.51 -4.14 -3.08
C THR A 93 -12.48 -4.51 -2.02
N PRO A 94 -11.28 -3.91 -2.09
CA PRO A 94 -10.23 -4.29 -1.16
C PRO A 94 -10.64 -3.97 0.28
N GLU A 95 -10.15 -4.82 1.18
CA GLU A 95 -10.40 -4.64 2.60
C GLU A 95 -9.52 -3.56 3.20
N VAL A 96 -8.35 -3.35 2.61
CA VAL A 96 -7.38 -2.39 3.13
C VAL A 96 -6.46 -1.97 2.00
N CYS A 97 -6.04 -0.71 2.01
CA CYS A 97 -5.05 -0.22 1.06
C CYS A 97 -3.99 0.58 1.81
N TYR A 98 -2.76 0.53 1.31
CA TYR A 98 -1.61 1.22 1.88
C TYR A 98 -0.94 2.05 0.81
N TYR A 99 -0.35 3.18 1.22
CA TYR A 99 0.39 4.04 0.33
C TYR A 99 1.88 4.02 0.69
N SER A 100 2.73 3.96 -0.32
CA SER A 100 4.18 4.07 -0.15
C SER A 100 4.71 5.08 -1.14
N ASP A 101 5.58 5.99 -0.67
CA ASP A 101 6.24 6.93 -1.57
C ASP A 101 7.74 6.66 -1.68
N ASP A 102 8.20 5.54 -1.13
CA ASP A 102 9.62 5.19 -1.10
C ASP A 102 9.89 3.78 -1.60
N HIS A 103 9.13 3.34 -2.57
CA HIS A 103 9.31 2.04 -3.23
C HIS A 103 9.26 0.89 -2.23
N TYR A 104 8.21 0.88 -1.41
CA TYR A 104 7.89 -0.18 -0.45
C TYR A 104 8.75 -0.18 0.81
N ALA A 105 9.61 0.81 1.01
CA ALA A 105 10.41 0.87 2.22
C ALA A 105 9.56 1.16 3.44
N SER A 106 8.50 1.94 3.26
CA SER A 106 7.53 2.19 4.32
C SER A 106 6.14 2.32 3.73
N PHE A 107 5.13 2.11 4.57
CA PHE A 107 3.73 2.17 4.14
C PHE A 107 2.93 2.95 5.16
N ARG A 108 1.86 3.59 4.67
CA ARG A 108 0.86 4.18 5.53
C ARG A 108 -0.50 3.64 5.13
N ARG A 109 -1.29 3.21 6.10
CA ARG A 109 -2.62 2.69 5.83
C ARG A 109 -3.52 3.83 5.42
N ILE A 110 -4.25 3.64 4.32
CA ILE A 110 -5.15 4.68 3.81
C ILE A 110 -6.48 4.59 4.53
N ARG A 111 -6.91 5.71 5.10
CA ARG A 111 -8.23 5.80 5.73
C ARG A 111 -9.15 6.55 4.78
N GLU A 112 -10.21 5.91 4.40
CA GLU A 112 -11.17 6.52 3.48
C GLU A 112 -12.31 7.22 4.18
#